data_aefbc7d32e3daba226d132d36d6321a6
#
_entry.id   aefbc7d32e3daba226d132d36d6321a6
#
_cell.length_a   1.000
_cell.length_b   1.000
_cell.length_c   1.000
_cell.angle_alpha   90.00
_cell.angle_beta   90.00
_cell.angle_gamma   90.00
#
_symmetry.space_group_name_H-M   'P 1'
#
loop_
_entity.id
_entity.type
_entity.pdbx_description
1 polymer ?
#
loop_
_entity_poly.entity_id
_entity_poly.type
_entity_poly.pdbx_seq_one_letter_code
_entity_poly.pdbx_strand_id
1 'polypeptide(L)'
;MNKKLLCISTNWPEANATAAGVRMHELLAIFMSHGFKTTFLATSNHLEGQLALKEKGIITQQILVNDASFDLLLKEIEPDVVLFDRFISEEQFGWRVRDILPNAVT
;
A
#
# COMPACT_ATOMS: atom_id res chain seq x y z
N MET A 1 5.06 9.14 18.58
CA MET A 1 5.07 7.79 18.02
C MET A 1 4.78 7.82 16.53
N ASN A 2 5.56 7.08 15.76
CA ASN A 2 5.34 7.03 14.32
C ASN A 2 4.22 6.05 13.99
N LYS A 3 3.23 6.53 13.28
CA LYS A 3 2.16 5.67 12.75
C LYS A 3 2.59 5.13 11.40
N LYS A 4 2.06 3.96 11.05
CA LYS A 4 2.41 3.26 9.81
C LYS A 4 1.17 3.09 8.95
N LEU A 5 1.28 3.49 7.68
CA LEU A 5 0.25 3.29 6.67
C LEU A 5 0.73 2.21 5.70
N LEU A 6 -0.11 1.24 5.43
CA LEU A 6 0.10 0.25 4.38
C LEU A 6 -0.96 0.46 3.31
N CYS A 7 -0.54 0.67 2.06
CA CYS A 7 -1.45 0.75 0.93
C CYS A 7 -1.26 -0.48 0.05
N ILE A 8 -2.37 -1.09 -0.37
CA ILE A 8 -2.37 -2.29 -1.20
C ILE A 8 -3.15 -2.03 -2.48
N SER A 9 -2.55 -2.34 -3.61
CA SER A 9 -3.17 -2.14 -4.93
C SER A 9 -2.78 -3.26 -5.89
N THR A 10 -3.49 -3.33 -7.00
CA THR A 10 -3.09 -4.21 -8.11
C THR A 10 -2.08 -3.52 -9.01
N ASN A 11 -2.07 -2.20 -9.05
CA ASN A 11 -1.17 -1.41 -9.89
C ASN A 11 -0.48 -0.32 -9.08
N TRP A 12 0.72 0.08 -9.53
CA TRP A 12 1.39 1.25 -8.99
C TRP A 12 0.70 2.52 -9.47
N PRO A 13 0.40 3.50 -8.60
CA PRO A 13 -0.23 4.74 -9.05
C PRO A 13 0.74 5.57 -9.89
N GLU A 14 0.24 6.08 -11.02
CA GLU A 14 1.03 6.93 -11.91
C GLU A 14 0.71 8.40 -11.62
N ALA A 15 1.76 9.19 -11.33
CA ALA A 15 1.60 10.57 -10.87
C ALA A 15 0.98 11.50 -11.93
N ASN A 16 1.15 11.19 -13.21
CA ASN A 16 0.77 12.11 -14.31
C ASN A 16 -0.14 11.48 -15.36
N ALA A 17 -0.46 10.18 -15.25
CA ALA A 17 -1.13 9.48 -16.35
C ALA A 17 -2.63 9.31 -16.16
N THR A 18 -3.10 9.17 -14.92
CA THR A 18 -4.53 8.95 -14.63
C THR A 18 -4.99 9.80 -13.48
N ALA A 19 -6.29 10.13 -13.46
CA ALA A 19 -6.89 10.87 -12.34
C ALA A 19 -6.80 10.07 -11.04
N ALA A 20 -6.97 8.75 -11.11
CA ALA A 20 -6.88 7.89 -9.95
C ALA A 20 -5.45 7.87 -9.38
N GLY A 21 -4.44 7.81 -10.24
CA GLY A 21 -3.04 7.85 -9.84
C GLY A 21 -2.66 9.16 -9.17
N VAL A 22 -3.09 10.28 -9.75
CA VAL A 22 -2.86 11.61 -9.18
C VAL A 22 -3.48 11.71 -7.79
N ARG A 23 -4.74 11.29 -7.63
CA ARG A 23 -5.42 11.32 -6.34
C ARG A 23 -4.73 10.45 -5.30
N MET A 24 -4.23 9.27 -5.70
CA MET A 24 -3.51 8.38 -4.79
C MET A 24 -2.22 9.03 -4.31
N HIS A 25 -1.45 9.65 -5.20
CA HIS A 25 -0.24 10.37 -4.79
C HIS A 25 -0.54 11.52 -3.83
N GLU A 26 -1.62 12.27 -4.07
CA GLU A 26 -2.04 13.34 -3.17
C GLU A 26 -2.43 12.80 -1.79
N LEU A 27 -3.19 11.70 -1.75
CA LEU A 27 -3.60 11.06 -0.50
C LEU A 27 -2.40 10.57 0.30
N LEU A 28 -1.46 9.90 -0.35
CA LEU A 28 -0.24 9.43 0.30
C LEU A 28 0.57 10.60 0.87
N ALA A 29 0.66 11.71 0.13
CA ALA A 29 1.35 12.91 0.60
C ALA A 29 0.71 13.47 1.87
N ILE A 30 -0.63 13.45 1.96
CA ILE A 30 -1.35 13.90 3.15
C ILE A 30 -0.98 13.01 4.35
N PHE A 31 -1.00 11.70 4.21
CA PHE A 31 -0.61 10.81 5.29
C PHE A 31 0.83 11.05 5.73
N MET A 32 1.75 11.19 4.77
CA MET A 32 3.15 11.43 5.08
C MET A 32 3.35 12.76 5.81
N SER A 33 2.59 13.80 5.45
CA SER A 33 2.66 15.09 6.12
C SER A 33 2.19 15.03 7.57
N HIS A 34 1.41 14.01 7.91
CA HIS A 34 0.95 13.78 9.28
C HIS A 34 1.84 12.77 10.04
N GLY A 35 3.02 12.48 9.52
CA GLY A 35 4.00 11.63 10.19
C GLY A 35 3.84 10.13 9.98
N PHE A 36 3.00 9.70 9.02
CA PHE A 36 2.85 8.29 8.71
C PHE A 36 4.04 7.78 7.89
N LYS A 37 4.66 6.70 8.37
CA LYS A 37 5.61 5.94 7.58
C LYS A 37 4.79 5.09 6.61
N THR A 38 4.98 5.30 5.31
CA THR A 38 4.11 4.73 4.29
C THR A 38 4.82 3.63 3.51
N THR A 39 4.12 2.50 3.36
CA THR A 39 4.54 1.37 2.53
C THR A 39 3.45 1.10 1.49
N PHE A 40 3.83 0.91 0.24
CA PHE A 40 2.92 0.60 -0.85
C PHE A 40 3.26 -0.76 -1.45
N LEU A 41 2.27 -1.66 -1.44
CA LEU A 41 2.41 -3.01 -1.99
C LEU A 41 1.50 -3.15 -3.21
N ALA A 42 2.02 -3.71 -4.29
CA ALA A 42 1.23 -3.95 -5.50
C ALA A 42 1.62 -5.25 -6.16
N THR A 43 0.68 -5.84 -6.90
CA THR A 43 0.93 -7.08 -7.64
C THR A 43 1.61 -6.83 -8.99
N SER A 44 1.54 -5.60 -9.51
CA SER A 44 2.16 -5.23 -10.77
C SER A 44 3.69 -5.23 -10.68
N ASN A 45 4.35 -5.64 -11.78
CA ASN A 45 5.80 -5.58 -11.90
C ASN A 45 6.28 -4.33 -12.66
N HIS A 46 5.43 -3.33 -12.83
CA HIS A 46 5.75 -2.13 -13.60
C HIS A 46 6.70 -1.20 -12.83
N LEU A 47 7.95 -1.15 -13.24
CA LEU A 47 9.02 -0.50 -12.49
C LEU A 47 8.87 1.02 -12.37
N GLU A 48 8.40 1.69 -13.44
CA GLU A 48 8.30 3.14 -13.45
C GLU A 48 7.38 3.70 -12.36
N GLY A 49 6.22 3.09 -12.18
CA GLY A 49 5.29 3.49 -11.12
C GLY A 49 5.87 3.29 -9.73
N GLN A 50 6.62 2.21 -9.56
CA GLN A 50 7.29 1.93 -8.30
C GLN A 50 8.37 2.96 -7.98
N LEU A 51 9.18 3.34 -8.98
CA LEU A 51 10.23 4.33 -8.80
C LEU A 51 9.68 5.70 -8.40
N ALA A 52 8.53 6.11 -8.98
CA ALA A 52 7.90 7.37 -8.62
C ALA A 52 7.54 7.44 -7.14
N LEU A 53 7.10 6.33 -6.56
CA LEU A 53 6.81 6.26 -5.12
C LEU A 53 8.08 6.28 -4.28
N LYS A 54 9.12 5.56 -4.70
CA LYS A 54 10.40 5.54 -3.99
C LYS A 54 11.02 6.92 -3.89
N GLU A 55 10.91 7.73 -4.93
CA GLU A 55 11.43 9.09 -4.95
C GLU A 55 10.76 9.99 -3.91
N LYS A 56 9.54 9.65 -3.50
CA LYS A 56 8.81 10.38 -2.47
C LYS A 56 9.07 9.87 -1.06
N GLY A 57 9.94 8.88 -0.91
CA GLY A 57 10.25 8.29 0.39
C GLY A 57 9.29 7.18 0.83
N ILE A 58 8.50 6.65 -0.09
CA ILE A 58 7.56 5.56 0.19
C ILE A 58 8.29 4.22 -0.01
N ILE A 59 8.14 3.32 0.95
CA ILE A 59 8.69 1.96 0.82
C ILE A 59 7.78 1.19 -0.14
N THR A 60 8.37 0.53 -1.13
CA THR A 60 7.60 -0.19 -2.14
C THR A 60 8.03 -1.64 -2.21
N GLN A 61 7.08 -2.53 -2.49
CA GLN A 61 7.39 -3.94 -2.74
C GLN A 61 6.32 -4.57 -3.62
N GLN A 62 6.73 -5.40 -4.56
CA GLN A 62 5.83 -6.23 -5.33
C GLN A 62 5.39 -7.42 -4.49
N ILE A 63 4.10 -7.77 -4.59
CA ILE A 63 3.52 -8.90 -3.86
C ILE A 63 2.79 -9.83 -4.84
N LEU A 64 2.51 -11.05 -4.37
CA LEU A 64 1.76 -12.04 -5.13
C LEU A 64 0.41 -12.30 -4.46
N VAL A 65 -0.61 -12.53 -5.27
CA VAL A 65 -1.95 -12.87 -4.77
C VAL A 65 -1.90 -14.26 -4.13
N ASN A 66 -2.50 -14.39 -2.95
CA ASN A 66 -2.61 -15.68 -2.22
C ASN A 66 -1.26 -16.33 -1.91
N ASP A 67 -0.25 -15.53 -1.65
CA ASP A 67 1.08 -16.01 -1.30
C ASP A 67 1.36 -15.77 0.18
N ALA A 68 1.94 -16.77 0.84
CA ALA A 68 2.25 -16.69 2.27
C ALA A 68 3.26 -15.58 2.60
N SER A 69 4.07 -15.15 1.63
CA SER A 69 4.99 -14.04 1.82
C SER A 69 4.28 -12.74 2.17
N PHE A 70 3.04 -12.55 1.69
CA PHE A 70 2.22 -11.40 2.05
C PHE A 70 1.92 -11.37 3.54
N ASP A 71 1.58 -12.53 4.12
CA ASP A 71 1.28 -12.65 5.54
C ASP A 71 2.51 -12.29 6.39
N LEU A 72 3.69 -12.72 5.96
CA LEU A 72 4.95 -12.39 6.64
C LEU A 72 5.23 -10.89 6.59
N LEU A 73 4.97 -10.25 5.44
CA LEU A 73 5.12 -8.80 5.29
C LEU A 73 4.18 -8.04 6.24
N LEU A 74 2.93 -8.47 6.36
CA LEU A 74 1.98 -7.84 7.26
C LEU A 74 2.47 -7.87 8.71
N LYS A 75 3.01 -9.01 9.14
CA LYS A 75 3.55 -9.17 10.49
C LYS A 75 4.79 -8.30 10.72
N GLU A 76 5.62 -8.18 9.71
CA GLU A 76 6.84 -7.38 9.79
C GLU A 76 6.53 -5.88 9.82
N ILE A 77 5.60 -5.42 8.96
CA ILE A 77 5.25 -4.00 8.85
C ILE A 77 4.45 -3.51 10.05
N GLU A 78 3.52 -4.32 10.53
CA GLU A 78 2.61 -3.97 11.63
C GLU A 78 1.91 -2.61 11.42
N PRO A 79 1.16 -2.43 10.31
CA PRO A 79 0.56 -1.13 10.02
C PRO A 79 -0.57 -0.77 10.99
N ASP A 80 -0.73 0.52 11.26
CA ASP A 80 -1.85 1.04 12.03
C ASP A 80 -3.08 1.24 11.16
N VAL A 81 -2.87 1.61 9.89
CA VAL A 81 -3.92 1.83 8.90
C VAL A 81 -3.59 1.04 7.64
N VAL A 82 -4.58 0.35 7.09
CA VAL A 82 -4.45 -0.34 5.81
C VAL A 82 -5.44 0.27 4.82
N LEU A 83 -4.94 0.75 3.69
CA LEU A 83 -5.71 1.38 2.65
C LEU A 83 -5.70 0.51 1.40
N PHE A 84 -6.88 0.18 0.89
CA PHE A 84 -7.01 -0.56 -0.37
C PHE A 84 -7.34 0.43 -1.49
N ASP A 85 -6.50 0.47 -2.52
CA ASP A 85 -6.67 1.39 -3.63
C ASP A 85 -7.91 1.06 -4.48
N ARG A 86 -8.19 -0.25 -4.65
CA ARG A 86 -9.30 -0.69 -5.48
C ARG A 86 -10.07 -1.82 -4.81
N PHE A 87 -11.35 -1.94 -5.18
CA PHE A 87 -12.24 -3.01 -4.72
C PHE A 87 -11.62 -4.41 -4.91
N ILE A 88 -10.99 -4.64 -6.07
CA ILE A 88 -10.35 -5.92 -6.37
C ILE A 88 -9.24 -6.23 -5.36
N SER A 89 -8.46 -5.22 -4.96
CA SER A 89 -7.41 -5.41 -3.95
C SER A 89 -8.01 -5.84 -2.61
N GLU A 90 -9.11 -5.24 -2.21
CA GLU A 90 -9.79 -5.63 -0.97
C GLU A 90 -10.28 -7.06 -1.04
N GLU A 91 -10.88 -7.49 -2.15
CA GLU A 91 -11.32 -8.87 -2.32
C GLU A 91 -10.17 -9.86 -2.25
N GLN A 92 -9.03 -9.53 -2.85
CA GLN A 92 -7.87 -10.42 -2.90
C GLN A 92 -7.11 -10.50 -1.57
N PHE A 93 -7.02 -9.42 -0.84
CA PHE A 93 -6.15 -9.30 0.34
C PHE A 93 -6.88 -8.98 1.64
N GLY A 94 -8.09 -8.45 1.57
CA GLY A 94 -8.80 -7.96 2.76
C GLY A 94 -8.97 -9.01 3.84
N TRP A 95 -9.30 -10.24 3.48
CA TRP A 95 -9.49 -11.30 4.45
C TRP A 95 -8.18 -11.66 5.16
N ARG A 96 -7.04 -11.64 4.44
CA ARG A 96 -5.73 -11.89 5.04
C ARG A 96 -5.34 -10.78 6.01
N VAL A 97 -5.61 -9.54 5.62
CA VAL A 97 -5.32 -8.39 6.48
C VAL A 97 -6.14 -8.48 7.76
N ARG A 98 -7.44 -8.75 7.66
CA ARG A 98 -8.30 -8.88 8.83
C ARG A 98 -7.92 -10.04 9.73
N ASP A 99 -7.46 -11.15 9.14
CA ASP A 99 -7.04 -12.33 9.88
C ASP A 99 -5.73 -12.11 10.64
N ILE A 100 -4.74 -11.51 9.98
CA ILE A 100 -3.40 -11.29 10.54
C ILE A 100 -3.34 -10.05 11.43
N LEU A 101 -4.09 -8.99 11.10
CA LEU A 101 -4.06 -7.70 11.77
C LEU A 101 -5.47 -7.26 12.16
N PRO A 102 -6.13 -7.96 13.12
CA PRO A 102 -7.53 -7.66 13.44
C PRO A 102 -7.73 -6.27 14.04
N ASN A 103 -6.69 -5.65 14.57
CA ASN A 103 -6.77 -4.34 15.22
C ASN A 103 -6.39 -3.18 14.29
N ALA A 104 -5.96 -3.46 13.05
CA ALA A 104 -5.62 -2.40 12.11
C ALA A 104 -6.90 -1.79 11.52
N VAL A 105 -6.86 -0.48 11.28
CA VAL A 105 -7.94 0.22 10.59
C VAL A 105 -7.80 -0.03 9.09
N THR A 106 -8.88 -0.45 8.45
CA THR A 106 -8.88 -0.75 7.01
C THR A 106 -9.83 0.14 6.23
#